data_88aff61d55da8b18483294e21241d015
#
_entry.id   88aff61d55da8b18483294e21241d015
#
_cell.length_a   1.000
_cell.length_b   1.000
_cell.length_c   1.000
_cell.angle_alpha   90.00
_cell.angle_beta   90.00
_cell.angle_gamma   90.00
#
_symmetry.space_group_name_H-M   'P 1'
#
loop_
_entity.id
_entity.type
_entity.pdbx_description
1 polymer ?
#
loop_
_entity_poly.entity_id
_entity_poly.type
_entity_poly.pdbx_seq_one_letter_code
_entity_poly.pdbx_strand_id
1 'polypeptide(L)'
;GGWRIGITSDNGIYYYYAHLDSYADNMAEGTKIRKGQLIGYMGDSGYSKVEGTVGKFDVHLHFGIYIYVDGKETALNPYYLLKNISNKILYYQY
;
A
#
# COMPACT_ATOMS: atom_id res chain seq x y z
N GLY A 1 -11.33 -0.59 1.07
CA GLY A 1 -10.07 -1.35 0.95
C GLY A 1 -9.67 -2.10 2.21
N GLY A 2 -10.58 -2.26 3.18
CA GLY A 2 -10.28 -2.94 4.43
C GLY A 2 -9.19 -2.23 5.22
N TRP A 3 -8.25 -2.97 5.78
CA TRP A 3 -7.08 -2.39 6.45
C TRP A 3 -6.14 -1.81 5.40
N ARG A 4 -5.80 -0.53 5.55
CA ARG A 4 -5.09 0.22 4.52
C ARG A 4 -4.09 1.22 5.11
N ILE A 5 -3.07 1.55 4.31
CA ILE A 5 -2.07 2.56 4.66
C ILE A 5 -1.94 3.52 3.48
N GLY A 6 -1.93 4.81 3.77
CA GLY A 6 -1.60 5.86 2.81
C GLY A 6 -0.31 6.55 3.22
N ILE A 7 0.59 6.74 2.28
CA ILE A 7 1.88 7.40 2.52
C ILE A 7 2.03 8.53 1.51
N THR A 8 2.27 9.75 1.99
CA THR A 8 2.58 10.90 1.14
C THR A 8 4.08 11.17 1.21
N SER A 9 4.72 11.18 0.05
CA SER A 9 6.14 11.52 -0.05
C SER A 9 6.36 13.03 0.00
N ASP A 10 7.61 13.44 0.23
CA ASP A 10 7.96 14.87 0.32
C ASP A 10 7.70 15.61 -0.99
N ASN A 11 7.71 14.92 -2.13
CA ASN A 11 7.41 15.53 -3.43
C ASN A 11 5.92 15.45 -3.82
N GLY A 12 5.04 15.08 -2.87
CA GLY A 12 3.60 15.15 -3.07
C GLY A 12 2.96 13.92 -3.72
N ILE A 13 3.70 12.83 -3.91
CA ILE A 13 3.14 11.59 -4.45
C ILE A 13 2.49 10.81 -3.33
N TYR A 14 1.26 10.33 -3.56
CA TYR A 14 0.52 9.53 -2.60
C TYR A 14 0.58 8.06 -2.98
N TYR A 15 1.04 7.23 -2.06
CA TYR A 15 1.12 5.77 -2.21
C TYR A 15 0.07 5.13 -1.33
N TYR A 16 -0.72 4.20 -1.91
CA TYR A 16 -1.84 3.56 -1.25
C TYR A 16 -1.67 2.05 -1.24
N TYR A 17 -1.81 1.46 -0.06
CA TYR A 17 -1.71 0.02 0.17
C TYR A 17 -2.98 -0.45 0.83
N ALA A 18 -3.69 -1.42 0.24
CA ALA A 18 -4.98 -1.85 0.74
C ALA A 18 -5.09 -3.37 0.86
N HIS A 19 -6.17 -3.82 1.47
CA HIS A 19 -6.47 -5.21 1.77
C HIS A 19 -5.42 -5.89 2.65
N LEU A 20 -4.83 -5.13 3.56
CA LEU A 20 -3.80 -5.63 4.46
C LEU A 20 -4.42 -6.57 5.51
N ASP A 21 -3.61 -7.53 5.97
CA ASP A 21 -3.95 -8.38 7.10
C ASP A 21 -3.75 -7.63 8.43
N SER A 22 -2.62 -6.97 8.54
CA SER A 22 -2.26 -6.21 9.73
C SER A 22 -1.22 -5.16 9.42
N TYR A 23 -1.04 -4.23 10.36
CA TYR A 23 -0.01 -3.21 10.30
C TYR A 23 1.26 -3.68 11.00
N ALA A 24 2.41 -3.15 10.59
CA ALA A 24 3.64 -3.32 11.34
C ALA A 24 3.55 -2.59 12.68
N ASP A 25 4.43 -2.96 13.61
CA ASP A 25 4.49 -2.31 14.92
C ASP A 25 4.78 -0.81 14.77
N ASN A 26 4.21 -0.01 15.68
CA ASN A 26 4.43 1.44 15.75
C ASN A 26 3.90 2.23 14.54
N MET A 27 2.97 1.67 13.77
CA MET A 27 2.31 2.38 12.68
C MET A 27 1.14 3.20 13.20
N ALA A 28 1.15 4.51 12.92
CA ALA A 28 0.09 5.43 13.28
C ALA A 28 0.04 6.59 12.27
N GLU A 29 -1.07 7.31 12.22
CA GLU A 29 -1.15 8.52 11.42
C GLU A 29 -0.05 9.51 11.82
N GLY A 30 0.60 10.11 10.82
CA GLY A 30 1.69 11.05 11.03
C GLY A 30 3.05 10.42 11.24
N THR A 31 3.15 9.09 11.28
CA THR A 31 4.42 8.40 11.42
C THR A 31 5.26 8.59 10.15
N LYS A 32 6.54 8.93 10.32
CA LYS A 32 7.47 9.00 9.19
C LYS A 32 7.95 7.60 8.81
N ILE A 33 7.94 7.34 7.50
CA ILE A 33 8.34 6.05 6.93
C ILE A 33 9.60 6.25 6.09
N ARG A 34 10.51 5.29 6.17
CA ARG A 34 11.75 5.26 5.37
C ARG A 34 11.63 4.22 4.27
N LYS A 35 12.38 4.43 3.19
CA LYS A 35 12.49 3.43 2.11
C LYS A 35 12.91 2.09 2.68
N GLY A 36 12.25 1.02 2.25
CA GLY A 36 12.53 -0.34 2.70
C GLY A 36 11.96 -0.71 4.05
N GLN A 37 11.29 0.21 4.74
CA GLN A 37 10.68 -0.08 6.03
C GLN A 37 9.46 -0.99 5.85
N LEU A 38 9.35 -2.00 6.73
CA LEU A 38 8.15 -2.83 6.82
C LEU A 38 6.99 -1.98 7.35
N ILE A 39 5.88 -1.93 6.61
CA ILE A 39 4.71 -1.14 7.01
C ILE A 39 3.50 -1.99 7.39
N GLY A 40 3.45 -3.23 6.94
CA GLY A 40 2.34 -4.12 7.22
C GLY A 40 2.46 -5.43 6.49
N TYR A 41 1.41 -6.21 6.53
CA TYR A 41 1.37 -7.55 5.94
C TYR A 41 0.21 -7.64 4.97
N MET A 42 0.44 -8.27 3.81
CA MET A 42 -0.59 -8.48 2.81
C MET A 42 -1.70 -9.39 3.35
N GLY A 43 -2.91 -9.13 2.89
CA GLY A 43 -4.07 -9.91 3.29
C GLY A 43 -5.18 -9.87 2.25
N ASP A 44 -6.38 -10.19 2.70
CA ASP A 44 -7.58 -10.23 1.87
C ASP A 44 -8.76 -9.47 2.52
N SER A 45 -8.44 -8.53 3.40
CA SER A 45 -9.46 -7.72 4.08
C SER A 45 -10.15 -6.74 3.11
N GLY A 46 -11.36 -6.31 3.45
CA GLY A 46 -12.05 -5.23 2.75
C GLY A 46 -12.83 -5.61 1.49
N TYR A 47 -13.02 -6.89 1.21
CA TYR A 47 -13.85 -7.36 0.09
C TYR A 47 -15.31 -7.60 0.48
N SER A 48 -15.72 -7.11 1.65
CA SER A 48 -17.09 -7.16 2.13
C SER A 48 -17.51 -5.79 2.63
N LYS A 49 -18.82 -5.56 2.70
CA LYS A 49 -19.38 -4.35 3.33
C LYS A 49 -19.16 -4.36 4.84
N VAL A 50 -18.85 -5.51 5.43
CA VAL A 50 -18.55 -5.64 6.85
C VAL A 50 -17.07 -5.39 7.05
N GLU A 51 -16.75 -4.34 7.83
CA GLU A 51 -15.37 -3.99 8.14
C GLU A 51 -14.66 -5.14 8.86
N GLY A 52 -13.40 -5.38 8.48
CA GLY A 52 -12.59 -6.45 9.06
C GLY A 52 -12.89 -7.83 8.52
N THR A 53 -13.79 -7.98 7.53
CA THR A 53 -14.04 -9.27 6.89
C THR A 53 -12.80 -9.74 6.15
N VAL A 54 -12.45 -11.02 6.33
CA VAL A 54 -11.28 -11.67 5.71
C VAL A 54 -11.70 -13.02 5.14
N GLY A 55 -10.83 -13.65 4.36
CA GLY A 55 -11.03 -15.01 3.87
C GLY A 55 -11.95 -15.14 2.65
N LYS A 56 -12.33 -14.02 2.03
CA LYS A 56 -13.21 -14.04 0.85
C LYS A 56 -12.46 -14.19 -0.47
N PHE A 57 -11.22 -13.75 -0.51
CA PHE A 57 -10.39 -13.71 -1.71
C PHE A 57 -8.98 -14.19 -1.38
N ASP A 58 -8.20 -14.49 -2.41
CA ASP A 58 -6.79 -14.81 -2.24
C ASP A 58 -6.03 -13.59 -1.67
N VAL A 59 -5.03 -13.85 -0.86
CA VAL A 59 -4.15 -12.81 -0.32
C VAL A 59 -3.45 -12.09 -1.46
N HIS A 60 -3.58 -10.78 -1.52
CA HIS A 60 -2.89 -9.93 -2.49
C HIS A 60 -2.78 -8.51 -1.99
N LEU A 61 -1.88 -7.75 -2.58
CA LEU A 61 -1.73 -6.33 -2.28
C LEU A 61 -2.42 -5.49 -3.35
N HIS A 62 -3.33 -4.64 -2.93
CA HIS A 62 -3.83 -3.56 -3.77
C HIS A 62 -2.91 -2.36 -3.57
N PHE A 63 -2.17 -1.98 -4.61
CA PHE A 63 -1.22 -0.88 -4.56
C PHE A 63 -1.59 0.19 -5.58
N GLY A 64 -1.68 1.44 -5.13
CA GLY A 64 -1.98 2.57 -6.00
C GLY A 64 -0.98 3.70 -5.83
N ILE A 65 -0.77 4.45 -6.90
CA ILE A 65 0.04 5.66 -6.91
C ILE A 65 -0.84 6.78 -7.45
N TYR A 66 -0.89 7.89 -6.72
CA TYR A 66 -1.71 9.05 -7.09
C TYR A 66 -0.88 10.32 -7.08
N ILE A 67 -1.09 11.16 -8.10
CA ILE A 67 -0.51 12.49 -8.19
C ILE A 67 -1.62 13.51 -8.43
N TYR A 68 -1.33 14.79 -8.21
CA TYR A 68 -2.25 15.87 -8.57
C TYR A 68 -1.85 16.44 -9.92
N VAL A 69 -2.79 16.43 -10.86
CA VAL A 69 -2.64 17.04 -12.19
C VAL A 69 -3.73 18.10 -12.30
N ASP A 70 -3.32 19.35 -12.47
CA ASP A 70 -4.25 20.50 -12.54
C ASP A 70 -5.24 20.54 -11.37
N GLY A 71 -4.74 20.24 -10.16
CA GLY A 71 -5.54 20.22 -8.93
C GLY A 71 -6.43 19.00 -8.75
N LYS A 72 -6.36 18.01 -9.63
CA LYS A 72 -7.14 16.78 -9.55
C LYS A 72 -6.26 15.60 -9.19
N GLU A 73 -6.72 14.77 -8.25
CA GLU A 73 -6.09 13.50 -7.94
C GLU A 73 -6.20 12.56 -9.14
N THR A 74 -5.06 12.08 -9.60
CA THR A 74 -4.96 11.25 -10.79
C THR A 74 -4.21 9.97 -10.47
N ALA A 75 -4.84 8.83 -10.73
CA ALA A 75 -4.19 7.52 -10.55
C ALA A 75 -3.18 7.28 -11.67
N LEU A 76 -1.99 6.80 -11.28
CA LEU A 76 -0.98 6.34 -12.21
C LEU A 76 -1.00 4.82 -12.26
N ASN A 77 -0.74 4.25 -13.44
CA ASN A 77 -0.55 2.81 -13.55
C ASN A 77 0.83 2.43 -13.02
N PRO A 78 0.94 1.70 -11.89
CA PRO A 78 2.23 1.36 -11.31
C PRO A 78 2.97 0.26 -12.06
N TYR A 79 2.36 -0.37 -13.06
CA TYR A 79 2.91 -1.52 -13.77
C TYR A 79 4.33 -1.27 -14.28
N TYR A 80 4.54 -0.17 -14.99
CA TYR A 80 5.84 0.10 -15.62
C TYR A 80 6.92 0.39 -14.59
N LEU A 81 6.59 1.11 -13.52
CA LEU A 81 7.52 1.35 -12.43
C LEU A 81 7.92 0.04 -11.75
N LEU A 82 6.96 -0.79 -11.40
CA LEU A 82 7.22 -2.06 -10.73
C LEU A 82 7.98 -3.03 -11.63
N LYS A 83 7.69 -3.04 -12.92
CA LYS A 83 8.42 -3.85 -13.90
C LYS A 83 9.90 -3.43 -13.98
N ASN A 84 10.17 -2.12 -14.01
CA ASN A 84 11.53 -1.59 -14.12
C ASN A 84 12.39 -1.89 -12.90
N ILE A 85 11.79 -2.06 -11.73
CA ILE A 85 12.52 -2.34 -10.48
C ILE A 85 12.36 -3.78 -10.00
N SER A 86 11.73 -4.65 -10.77
CA SER A 86 11.44 -6.02 -10.35
C SER A 86 12.69 -6.85 -10.04
N ASN A 87 13.85 -6.51 -10.63
CA ASN A 87 15.12 -7.16 -10.32
C ASN A 87 15.78 -6.64 -9.04
N LYS A 88 15.17 -5.66 -8.36
CA LYS A 88 15.68 -5.06 -7.12
C LYS A 88 14.81 -5.43 -5.92
N ILE A 89 14.25 -6.63 -5.94
CA ILE A 89 13.34 -7.11 -4.88
C ILE A 89 14.11 -7.26 -3.58
N LEU A 90 13.51 -6.76 -2.49
CA LEU A 90 14.03 -6.99 -1.14
C LEU A 90 13.46 -8.29 -0.60
N TYR A 91 14.33 -9.11 -0.03
CA TYR A 91 13.94 -10.34 0.64
C TYR A 91 14.16 -10.20 2.13
N TYR A 92 13.12 -10.49 2.91
CA TYR A 92 13.22 -10.56 4.36
C TYR A 92 13.21 -12.03 4.77
N GLN A 93 14.14 -12.38 5.66
CA GLN A 93 14.13 -13.69 6.32
C GLN A 93 13.61 -13.47 7.73
N TYR A 94 12.58 -14.22 8.05
CA TYR A 94 11.93 -14.15 9.36
C TYR A 94 12.45 -15.24 10.29
#